data_665e4914d0ab87e0f506dfb197e54f49
#
_entry.id   665e4914d0ab87e0f506dfb197e54f49
#
_cell.length_a   1.000
_cell.length_b   1.000
_cell.length_c   1.000
_cell.angle_alpha   90.00
_cell.angle_beta   90.00
_cell.angle_gamma   90.00
#
_symmetry.space_group_name_H-M   'P 1'
#
loop_
_entity.id
_entity.type
_entity.pdbx_description
1 polymer ?
#
loop_
_entity_poly.entity_id
_entity_poly.type
_entity_poly.pdbx_seq_one_letter_code
_entity_poly.pdbx_strand_id
1 'polypeptide(L)'
;AAMTPADRRSLHRAFAGVLSEPRYRVLTAEHLASSAVGPDAEASAAFAALAAEATERGGAAMAGELFTRAGGFAATAQERAQLLYHAGDGFWNAGQYDDARAALDAATNGTTEPLLRADIAWQLGQLEMYQRGPRYSRDLFVAAAEAVEPYDIDRAAILLVHAASTALMTSDIVGSLPIARRACVLAESGNGSSALPASLMFAFLCMHHGDVEEFDRRFPEIQQVADVLKDSDIAEADLFLQLVGMVHVYTEQWDTGRVYLNAVAHRAGRRARFATTALARATLAELCWRSGRWDEAWALATSDVVTEVRLTGARIWLTAFTAHLDAGFGREEDCRARAAAALAESEPMIIDTASMWANYSLGLLELGLGHSAEAAAHLDLVDAMVTAYEWVEPGGLWWQADHVEALARSGRRREAARALSRFEAAAAISDRAWPSAMAARCRALMALTTEEAEQWFATALAHHERLTAPFELARTLFCRAERRAVTKAGLDVTGDLAEATAIFDALGATSWSDRCGEMREALSSNPEALLSPAELRIVHAVVAGLSNREVAASLFISEKTVEFHLYKVYRKLGVHSRTQLSRLLSSPSV
;
A
#
# COMPACT_ATOMS: atom_id res chain seq x y z
N ALA A 1 -39.99 -16.92 56.74
CA ALA A 1 -39.75 -18.09 55.88
C ALA A 1 -38.88 -17.62 54.70
N ALA A 2 -37.88 -18.40 54.34
CA ALA A 2 -37.08 -18.09 53.14
C ALA A 2 -37.96 -18.29 51.89
N MET A 3 -37.95 -17.33 50.98
CA MET A 3 -38.69 -17.36 49.71
C MET A 3 -38.24 -18.56 48.87
N THR A 4 -39.18 -19.34 48.32
CA THR A 4 -38.83 -20.46 47.44
C THR A 4 -38.30 -19.92 46.08
N PRO A 5 -37.53 -20.73 45.32
CA PRO A 5 -37.11 -20.33 43.98
C PRO A 5 -38.29 -20.01 43.03
N ALA A 6 -39.43 -20.67 43.18
CA ALA A 6 -40.64 -20.41 42.42
C ALA A 6 -41.25 -19.05 42.76
N ASP A 7 -41.39 -18.73 44.06
CA ASP A 7 -41.92 -17.45 44.53
C ASP A 7 -41.03 -16.29 44.07
N ARG A 8 -39.69 -16.49 44.10
CA ARG A 8 -38.73 -15.47 43.61
C ARG A 8 -38.91 -15.20 42.12
N ARG A 9 -39.06 -16.23 41.30
CA ARG A 9 -39.32 -16.06 39.84
C ARG A 9 -40.65 -15.34 39.59
N SER A 10 -41.71 -15.72 40.32
CA SER A 10 -43.03 -15.06 40.22
C SER A 10 -42.93 -13.58 40.57
N LEU A 11 -42.15 -13.22 41.58
CA LEU A 11 -41.90 -11.84 41.96
C LEU A 11 -41.13 -11.06 40.89
N HIS A 12 -40.09 -11.66 40.32
CA HIS A 12 -39.38 -11.04 39.22
C HIS A 12 -40.30 -10.78 38.02
N ARG A 13 -41.17 -11.73 37.64
CA ARG A 13 -42.16 -11.57 36.56
C ARG A 13 -43.15 -10.44 36.85
N ALA A 14 -43.60 -10.34 38.10
CA ALA A 14 -44.48 -9.24 38.51
C ALA A 14 -43.78 -7.88 38.43
N PHE A 15 -42.52 -7.78 38.85
CA PHE A 15 -41.75 -6.54 38.72
C PHE A 15 -41.56 -6.13 37.24
N ALA A 16 -41.25 -7.09 36.36
CA ALA A 16 -41.16 -6.79 34.94
C ALA A 16 -42.47 -6.18 34.37
N GLY A 17 -43.61 -6.70 34.79
CA GLY A 17 -44.93 -6.18 34.35
C GLY A 17 -45.28 -4.77 34.86
N VAL A 18 -44.65 -4.32 35.95
CA VAL A 18 -44.90 -2.99 36.53
C VAL A 18 -43.93 -1.93 35.95
N LEU A 19 -42.73 -2.34 35.53
CA LEU A 19 -41.68 -1.45 35.00
C LEU A 19 -41.90 -1.11 33.54
N SER A 20 -42.98 -0.45 33.21
CA SER A 20 -43.41 -0.14 31.82
C SER A 20 -42.77 1.12 31.19
N GLU A 21 -42.15 1.98 32.03
CA GLU A 21 -41.55 3.21 31.51
C GLU A 21 -40.20 2.95 30.78
N PRO A 22 -39.90 3.69 29.68
CA PRO A 22 -38.68 3.50 28.91
C PRO A 22 -37.37 3.53 29.71
N ARG A 23 -37.32 4.30 30.82
CA ARG A 23 -36.11 4.39 31.69
C ARG A 23 -35.81 3.10 32.44
N TYR A 24 -36.76 2.18 32.54
CA TYR A 24 -36.60 0.92 33.26
C TYR A 24 -36.32 -0.29 32.35
N ARG A 25 -36.18 -0.11 31.03
CA ARG A 25 -36.02 -1.20 30.05
C ARG A 25 -34.94 -2.22 30.43
N VAL A 26 -33.78 -1.75 30.92
CA VAL A 26 -32.70 -2.66 31.40
C VAL A 26 -33.16 -3.48 32.59
N LEU A 27 -33.80 -2.84 33.59
CA LEU A 27 -34.34 -3.54 34.78
C LEU A 27 -35.45 -4.53 34.39
N THR A 28 -36.29 -4.15 33.43
CA THR A 28 -37.33 -5.03 32.90
C THR A 28 -36.73 -6.29 32.29
N ALA A 29 -35.71 -6.15 31.41
CA ALA A 29 -35.02 -7.28 30.79
C ALA A 29 -34.36 -8.19 31.84
N GLU A 30 -33.70 -7.62 32.86
CA GLU A 30 -33.07 -8.38 33.95
C GLU A 30 -34.10 -9.15 34.81
N HIS A 31 -35.26 -8.56 35.09
CA HIS A 31 -36.33 -9.22 35.81
C HIS A 31 -36.98 -10.34 34.98
N LEU A 32 -37.18 -10.14 33.66
CA LEU A 32 -37.65 -11.18 32.77
C LEU A 32 -36.68 -12.36 32.75
N ALA A 33 -35.40 -12.10 32.57
CA ALA A 33 -34.34 -13.13 32.62
C ALA A 33 -34.32 -13.89 33.94
N SER A 34 -34.43 -13.18 35.06
CA SER A 34 -34.44 -13.77 36.39
C SER A 34 -35.72 -14.59 36.67
N SER A 35 -36.79 -14.36 35.93
CA SER A 35 -38.05 -15.12 36.03
C SER A 35 -38.06 -16.38 35.15
N ALA A 36 -37.25 -16.43 34.12
CA ALA A 36 -37.24 -17.49 33.11
C ALA A 36 -36.68 -18.83 33.64
N VAL A 37 -37.22 -19.95 33.13
CA VAL A 37 -36.75 -21.33 33.40
C VAL A 37 -36.49 -22.03 32.07
N GLY A 38 -35.81 -21.41 31.18
CA GLY A 38 -35.57 -21.90 29.81
C GLY A 38 -35.93 -20.83 28.78
N PRO A 39 -36.29 -21.21 27.55
CA PRO A 39 -36.71 -20.25 26.52
C PRO A 39 -37.83 -19.32 27.02
N ASP A 40 -37.69 -18.01 26.78
CA ASP A 40 -38.65 -16.98 27.17
C ASP A 40 -38.65 -15.86 26.12
N ALA A 41 -39.67 -15.80 25.30
CA ALA A 41 -39.77 -14.87 24.17
C ALA A 41 -39.76 -13.38 24.62
N GLU A 42 -40.32 -13.06 25.80
CA GLU A 42 -40.31 -11.67 26.29
C GLU A 42 -38.92 -11.26 26.78
N ALA A 43 -38.19 -12.14 27.43
CA ALA A 43 -36.80 -11.90 27.83
C ALA A 43 -35.90 -11.78 26.61
N SER A 44 -36.05 -12.68 25.64
CA SER A 44 -35.29 -12.62 24.35
C SER A 44 -35.53 -11.29 23.64
N ALA A 45 -36.79 -10.90 23.45
CA ALA A 45 -37.15 -9.66 22.77
C ALA A 45 -36.66 -8.40 23.53
N ALA A 46 -36.73 -8.41 24.85
CA ALA A 46 -36.26 -7.29 25.68
C ALA A 46 -34.75 -7.06 25.55
N PHE A 47 -33.93 -8.12 25.57
CA PHE A 47 -32.49 -8.01 25.36
C PHE A 47 -32.15 -7.67 23.92
N ALA A 48 -32.83 -8.21 22.91
CA ALA A 48 -32.65 -7.88 21.51
C ALA A 48 -32.92 -6.39 21.23
N ALA A 49 -33.99 -5.84 21.85
CA ALA A 49 -34.29 -4.39 21.73
C ALA A 49 -33.19 -3.51 22.35
N LEU A 50 -32.66 -3.89 23.50
CA LEU A 50 -31.53 -3.20 24.14
C LEU A 50 -30.26 -3.29 23.29
N ALA A 51 -30.02 -4.44 22.67
CA ALA A 51 -28.89 -4.67 21.79
C ALA A 51 -28.97 -3.77 20.54
N ALA A 52 -30.13 -3.68 19.91
CA ALA A 52 -30.36 -2.80 18.76
C ALA A 52 -30.11 -1.33 19.13
N GLU A 53 -30.63 -0.88 20.28
CA GLU A 53 -30.38 0.48 20.80
C GLU A 53 -28.89 0.73 21.08
N ALA A 54 -28.15 -0.27 21.60
CA ALA A 54 -26.72 -0.17 21.82
C ALA A 54 -25.96 -0.04 20.48
N THR A 55 -26.37 -0.79 19.46
CA THR A 55 -25.81 -0.68 18.10
C THR A 55 -25.98 0.73 17.51
N GLU A 56 -27.20 1.28 17.60
CA GLU A 56 -27.50 2.63 17.10
C GLU A 56 -26.66 3.73 17.80
N ARG A 57 -26.32 3.53 19.08
CA ARG A 57 -25.48 4.43 19.87
C ARG A 57 -23.97 4.19 19.74
N GLY A 58 -23.55 3.24 18.92
CA GLY A 58 -22.14 2.89 18.73
C GLY A 58 -21.55 2.02 19.85
N GLY A 59 -22.37 1.44 20.72
CA GLY A 59 -21.95 0.52 21.79
C GLY A 59 -21.78 -0.91 21.30
N ALA A 60 -20.92 -1.16 20.34
CA ALA A 60 -20.77 -2.43 19.63
C ALA A 60 -20.51 -3.65 20.58
N ALA A 61 -19.60 -3.52 21.53
CA ALA A 61 -19.34 -4.60 22.52
C ALA A 61 -20.58 -4.96 23.33
N MET A 62 -21.27 -3.94 23.83
CA MET A 62 -22.51 -4.12 24.60
C MET A 62 -23.61 -4.76 23.75
N ALA A 63 -23.72 -4.36 22.48
CA ALA A 63 -24.67 -4.98 21.54
C ALA A 63 -24.40 -6.48 21.39
N GLY A 64 -23.14 -6.87 21.19
CA GLY A 64 -22.72 -8.28 21.13
C GLY A 64 -23.12 -9.08 22.35
N GLU A 65 -22.83 -8.56 23.55
CA GLU A 65 -23.22 -9.20 24.83
C GLU A 65 -24.74 -9.33 24.97
N LEU A 66 -25.47 -8.26 24.64
CA LEU A 66 -26.93 -8.25 24.77
C LEU A 66 -27.61 -9.20 23.76
N PHE A 67 -27.14 -9.26 22.50
CA PHE A 67 -27.62 -10.25 21.53
C PHE A 67 -27.30 -11.69 21.95
N THR A 68 -26.14 -11.95 22.55
CA THR A 68 -25.78 -13.26 23.08
C THR A 68 -26.74 -13.66 24.24
N ARG A 69 -27.06 -12.73 25.12
CA ARG A 69 -28.04 -12.96 26.19
C ARG A 69 -29.44 -13.21 25.64
N ALA A 70 -29.87 -12.43 24.64
CA ALA A 70 -31.14 -12.64 23.94
C ALA A 70 -31.22 -14.06 23.36
N GLY A 71 -30.17 -14.53 22.69
CA GLY A 71 -30.05 -15.87 22.14
C GLY A 71 -30.15 -16.99 23.20
N GLY A 72 -29.75 -16.71 24.45
CA GLY A 72 -29.90 -17.62 25.57
C GLY A 72 -31.38 -17.92 25.96
N PHE A 73 -32.30 -17.01 25.60
CA PHE A 73 -33.75 -17.14 25.87
C PHE A 73 -34.57 -17.46 24.61
N ALA A 74 -33.93 -17.61 23.44
CA ALA A 74 -34.60 -17.90 22.17
C ALA A 74 -35.41 -19.21 22.24
N ALA A 75 -36.61 -19.20 21.64
CA ALA A 75 -37.52 -20.34 21.64
C ALA A 75 -37.08 -21.46 20.68
N THR A 76 -36.38 -21.08 19.58
CA THR A 76 -35.95 -22.01 18.54
C THR A 76 -34.46 -21.89 18.28
N ALA A 77 -33.86 -22.95 17.69
CA ALA A 77 -32.48 -22.92 17.23
C ALA A 77 -32.25 -21.85 16.15
N GLN A 78 -33.23 -21.68 15.27
CA GLN A 78 -33.18 -20.67 14.20
C GLN A 78 -33.17 -19.25 14.75
N GLU A 79 -34.06 -18.91 15.68
CA GLU A 79 -34.08 -17.60 16.35
C GLU A 79 -32.77 -17.33 17.09
N ARG A 80 -32.27 -18.37 17.82
CA ARG A 80 -30.97 -18.28 18.47
C ARG A 80 -29.84 -17.99 17.49
N ALA A 81 -29.83 -18.67 16.35
CA ALA A 81 -28.81 -18.46 15.32
C ALA A 81 -28.85 -17.02 14.76
N GLN A 82 -30.05 -16.48 14.52
CA GLN A 82 -30.23 -15.11 14.08
C GLN A 82 -29.66 -14.10 15.08
N LEU A 83 -29.96 -14.29 16.37
CA LEU A 83 -29.47 -13.41 17.44
C LEU A 83 -27.95 -13.53 17.62
N LEU A 84 -27.39 -14.73 17.53
CA LEU A 84 -25.95 -14.94 17.59
C LEU A 84 -25.20 -14.39 16.37
N TYR A 85 -25.80 -14.38 15.18
CA TYR A 85 -25.29 -13.68 14.01
C TYR A 85 -25.12 -12.18 14.30
N HIS A 86 -26.14 -11.52 14.88
CA HIS A 86 -26.05 -10.11 15.28
C HIS A 86 -25.04 -9.90 16.43
N ALA A 87 -24.89 -10.87 17.33
CA ALA A 87 -23.84 -10.82 18.37
C ALA A 87 -22.45 -10.83 17.74
N GLY A 88 -22.24 -11.69 16.74
CA GLY A 88 -21.00 -11.73 15.95
C GLY A 88 -20.65 -10.40 15.30
N ASP A 89 -21.64 -9.72 14.71
CA ASP A 89 -21.45 -8.38 14.16
C ASP A 89 -21.06 -7.35 15.23
N GLY A 90 -21.74 -7.36 16.37
CA GLY A 90 -21.40 -6.49 17.50
C GLY A 90 -19.98 -6.69 18.00
N PHE A 91 -19.56 -7.93 18.22
CA PHE A 91 -18.20 -8.26 18.66
C PHE A 91 -17.14 -7.93 17.60
N TRP A 92 -17.41 -8.18 16.32
CA TRP A 92 -16.54 -7.80 15.23
C TRP A 92 -16.27 -6.29 15.23
N ASN A 93 -17.32 -5.48 15.26
CA ASN A 93 -17.20 -4.03 15.29
C ASN A 93 -16.52 -3.49 16.55
N ALA A 94 -16.56 -4.23 17.66
CA ALA A 94 -15.85 -3.93 18.91
C ALA A 94 -14.38 -4.38 18.93
N GLY A 95 -13.90 -5.10 17.89
CA GLY A 95 -12.57 -5.71 17.88
C GLY A 95 -12.41 -6.94 18.80
N GLN A 96 -13.51 -7.51 19.26
CA GLN A 96 -13.57 -8.73 20.09
C GLN A 96 -13.69 -9.97 19.18
N TYR A 97 -12.62 -10.27 18.45
CA TYR A 97 -12.66 -11.23 17.35
C TYR A 97 -12.89 -12.68 17.78
N ASP A 98 -12.42 -13.08 18.97
CA ASP A 98 -12.64 -14.43 19.50
C ASP A 98 -14.10 -14.63 19.91
N ASP A 99 -14.73 -13.62 20.51
CA ASP A 99 -16.15 -13.63 20.87
C ASP A 99 -17.01 -13.61 19.59
N ALA A 100 -16.61 -12.83 18.57
CA ALA A 100 -17.28 -12.81 17.27
C ALA A 100 -17.26 -14.20 16.62
N ARG A 101 -16.10 -14.88 16.59
CA ARG A 101 -15.96 -16.25 16.10
C ARG A 101 -16.87 -17.21 16.85
N ALA A 102 -16.81 -17.21 18.17
CA ALA A 102 -17.61 -18.11 18.99
C ALA A 102 -19.12 -17.94 18.75
N ALA A 103 -19.58 -16.71 18.61
CA ALA A 103 -20.98 -16.41 18.31
C ALA A 103 -21.38 -16.89 16.89
N LEU A 104 -20.55 -16.65 15.88
CA LEU A 104 -20.80 -17.05 14.48
C LEU A 104 -20.74 -18.57 14.29
N ASP A 105 -19.81 -19.27 14.94
CA ASP A 105 -19.74 -20.74 14.92
C ASP A 105 -21.00 -21.35 15.56
N ALA A 106 -21.45 -20.79 16.69
CA ALA A 106 -22.69 -21.22 17.34
C ALA A 106 -23.93 -20.92 16.46
N ALA A 107 -23.94 -19.78 15.74
CA ALA A 107 -24.98 -19.45 14.80
C ALA A 107 -25.02 -20.43 13.62
N THR A 108 -23.85 -20.76 13.04
CA THR A 108 -23.72 -21.73 11.94
C THR A 108 -24.31 -23.09 12.30
N ASN A 109 -24.04 -23.57 13.52
CA ASN A 109 -24.55 -24.85 14.01
C ASN A 109 -26.04 -24.82 14.34
N GLY A 110 -26.63 -23.62 14.53
CA GLY A 110 -28.03 -23.42 14.92
C GLY A 110 -29.01 -23.26 13.76
N THR A 111 -28.54 -23.14 12.50
CA THR A 111 -29.40 -22.88 11.34
C THR A 111 -29.09 -23.76 10.14
N THR A 112 -30.13 -24.11 9.38
CA THR A 112 -30.04 -24.71 8.06
C THR A 112 -30.58 -23.76 6.96
N GLU A 113 -31.01 -22.58 7.33
CA GLU A 113 -31.59 -21.58 6.42
C GLU A 113 -30.48 -21.01 5.52
N PRO A 114 -30.60 -21.13 4.18
CA PRO A 114 -29.50 -20.82 3.25
C PRO A 114 -29.05 -19.34 3.29
N LEU A 115 -30.00 -18.41 3.43
CA LEU A 115 -29.68 -16.97 3.44
C LEU A 115 -28.92 -16.58 4.69
N LEU A 116 -29.37 -17.04 5.87
CA LEU A 116 -28.67 -16.78 7.13
C LEU A 116 -27.29 -17.44 7.14
N ARG A 117 -27.14 -18.65 6.59
CA ARG A 117 -25.83 -19.30 6.46
C ARG A 117 -24.86 -18.51 5.58
N ALA A 118 -25.37 -17.90 4.52
CA ALA A 118 -24.57 -17.03 3.64
C ALA A 118 -24.10 -15.75 4.38
N ASP A 119 -25.00 -15.12 5.17
CA ASP A 119 -24.65 -13.95 5.99
C ASP A 119 -23.61 -14.29 7.06
N ILE A 120 -23.77 -15.43 7.73
CA ILE A 120 -22.79 -15.91 8.71
C ILE A 120 -21.45 -16.21 8.03
N ALA A 121 -21.47 -16.88 6.87
CA ALA A 121 -20.25 -17.19 6.12
C ALA A 121 -19.53 -15.93 5.64
N TRP A 122 -20.27 -14.88 5.30
CA TRP A 122 -19.70 -13.58 4.96
C TRP A 122 -18.91 -13.00 6.13
N GLN A 123 -19.50 -12.94 7.33
CA GLN A 123 -18.80 -12.42 8.51
C GLN A 123 -17.61 -13.30 8.91
N LEU A 124 -17.80 -14.64 8.93
CA LEU A 124 -16.71 -15.57 9.20
C LEU A 124 -15.57 -15.42 8.18
N GLY A 125 -15.87 -15.27 6.90
CA GLY A 125 -14.87 -15.08 5.87
C GLY A 125 -14.06 -13.80 6.07
N GLN A 126 -14.69 -12.69 6.49
CA GLN A 126 -13.98 -11.46 6.85
C GLN A 126 -13.03 -11.69 8.05
N LEU A 127 -13.49 -12.40 9.07
CA LEU A 127 -12.69 -12.71 10.24
C LEU A 127 -11.51 -13.63 9.89
N GLU A 128 -11.77 -14.70 9.14
CA GLU A 128 -10.79 -15.70 8.73
C GLU A 128 -9.70 -15.16 7.83
N MET A 129 -10.03 -14.17 7.00
CA MET A 129 -9.06 -13.49 6.13
C MET A 129 -7.86 -12.98 6.92
N TYR A 130 -8.11 -12.48 8.13
CA TYR A 130 -7.08 -11.87 8.96
C TYR A 130 -6.55 -12.76 10.10
N GLN A 131 -7.22 -13.90 10.39
CA GLN A 131 -6.80 -14.80 11.48
C GLN A 131 -6.22 -16.13 11.00
N ARG A 132 -6.72 -16.72 9.92
CA ARG A 132 -6.28 -18.01 9.38
C ARG A 132 -5.67 -17.90 7.98
N GLY A 133 -5.83 -16.76 7.35
CA GLY A 133 -5.26 -16.44 6.07
C GLY A 133 -6.29 -16.33 4.93
N PRO A 134 -5.92 -15.55 3.92
CA PRO A 134 -6.83 -15.18 2.84
C PRO A 134 -7.27 -16.37 1.97
N ARG A 135 -6.45 -17.41 1.82
CA ARG A 135 -6.84 -18.61 1.05
C ARG A 135 -8.01 -19.37 1.68
N TYR A 136 -7.96 -19.53 3.00
CA TYR A 136 -9.07 -20.18 3.72
C TYR A 136 -10.36 -19.36 3.60
N SER A 137 -10.26 -18.05 3.73
CA SER A 137 -11.38 -17.13 3.55
C SER A 137 -11.97 -17.22 2.14
N ARG A 138 -11.14 -17.27 1.10
CA ARG A 138 -11.58 -17.45 -0.29
C ARG A 138 -12.41 -18.71 -0.47
N ASP A 139 -11.92 -19.82 0.01
CA ASP A 139 -12.60 -21.11 -0.13
C ASP A 139 -13.96 -21.10 0.59
N LEU A 140 -14.03 -20.46 1.76
CA LEU A 140 -15.29 -20.29 2.50
C LEU A 140 -16.29 -19.43 1.73
N PHE A 141 -15.87 -18.31 1.17
CA PHE A 141 -16.75 -17.45 0.37
C PHE A 141 -17.25 -18.14 -0.90
N VAL A 142 -16.38 -18.87 -1.60
CA VAL A 142 -16.78 -19.61 -2.82
C VAL A 142 -17.82 -20.69 -2.48
N ALA A 143 -17.57 -21.49 -1.43
CA ALA A 143 -18.52 -22.52 -1.01
C ALA A 143 -19.87 -21.93 -0.56
N ALA A 144 -19.85 -20.80 0.15
CA ALA A 144 -21.08 -20.12 0.56
C ALA A 144 -21.84 -19.53 -0.63
N ALA A 145 -21.13 -18.98 -1.62
CA ALA A 145 -21.73 -18.48 -2.86
C ALA A 145 -22.45 -19.59 -3.64
N GLU A 146 -21.80 -20.75 -3.81
CA GLU A 146 -22.41 -21.91 -4.47
C GLU A 146 -23.66 -22.43 -3.74
N ALA A 147 -23.64 -22.41 -2.42
CA ALA A 147 -24.76 -22.85 -1.61
C ALA A 147 -25.97 -21.90 -1.65
N VAL A 148 -25.75 -20.58 -1.79
CA VAL A 148 -26.81 -19.58 -1.77
C VAL A 148 -27.32 -19.19 -3.16
N GLU A 149 -26.55 -19.44 -4.22
CA GLU A 149 -26.88 -19.08 -5.62
C GLU A 149 -28.32 -19.47 -6.04
N PRO A 150 -28.86 -20.68 -5.70
CA PRO A 150 -30.23 -21.06 -6.06
C PRO A 150 -31.32 -20.22 -5.36
N TYR A 151 -30.99 -19.49 -4.31
CA TYR A 151 -31.92 -18.75 -3.46
C TYR A 151 -31.78 -17.22 -3.63
N ASP A 152 -30.55 -16.75 -3.82
CA ASP A 152 -30.23 -15.33 -3.94
C ASP A 152 -28.95 -15.13 -4.76
N ILE A 153 -29.14 -14.79 -6.04
CA ILE A 153 -28.06 -14.61 -7.02
C ILE A 153 -27.16 -13.41 -6.65
N ASP A 154 -27.74 -12.29 -6.22
CA ASP A 154 -26.95 -11.11 -5.85
C ASP A 154 -26.09 -11.36 -4.61
N ARG A 155 -26.59 -12.07 -3.63
CA ARG A 155 -25.82 -12.48 -2.44
C ARG A 155 -24.68 -13.42 -2.82
N ALA A 156 -24.92 -14.37 -3.74
CA ALA A 156 -23.86 -15.22 -4.28
C ALA A 156 -22.78 -14.40 -5.00
N ALA A 157 -23.18 -13.42 -5.82
CA ALA A 157 -22.24 -12.52 -6.50
C ALA A 157 -21.39 -11.70 -5.50
N ILE A 158 -21.99 -11.17 -4.45
CA ILE A 158 -21.25 -10.43 -3.39
C ILE A 158 -20.24 -11.32 -2.66
N LEU A 159 -20.61 -12.57 -2.34
CA LEU A 159 -19.67 -13.53 -1.76
C LEU A 159 -18.48 -13.81 -2.69
N LEU A 160 -18.72 -13.94 -4.01
CA LEU A 160 -17.63 -14.07 -4.98
C LEU A 160 -16.78 -12.81 -5.10
N VAL A 161 -17.35 -11.61 -4.95
CA VAL A 161 -16.57 -10.35 -4.86
C VAL A 161 -15.61 -10.41 -3.68
N HIS A 162 -16.08 -10.85 -2.50
CA HIS A 162 -15.22 -11.02 -1.33
C HIS A 162 -14.19 -12.14 -1.51
N ALA A 163 -14.55 -13.24 -2.17
CA ALA A 163 -13.58 -14.28 -2.53
C ALA A 163 -12.47 -13.72 -3.43
N ALA A 164 -12.81 -12.95 -4.44
CA ALA A 164 -11.84 -12.30 -5.34
C ALA A 164 -11.00 -11.23 -4.63
N SER A 165 -11.56 -10.52 -3.64
CA SER A 165 -10.83 -9.49 -2.88
C SER A 165 -9.67 -10.04 -2.04
N THR A 166 -9.61 -11.37 -1.83
CA THR A 166 -8.45 -12.00 -1.17
C THR A 166 -7.15 -11.79 -1.94
N ALA A 167 -7.22 -11.47 -3.25
CA ALA A 167 -6.08 -11.07 -4.07
C ALA A 167 -5.33 -9.84 -3.50
N LEU A 168 -6.00 -8.97 -2.77
CA LEU A 168 -5.37 -7.82 -2.10
C LEU A 168 -4.30 -8.24 -1.08
N MET A 169 -4.40 -9.46 -0.53
CA MET A 169 -3.45 -9.99 0.44
C MET A 169 -2.55 -11.10 -0.13
N THR A 170 -3.07 -11.90 -1.08
CA THR A 170 -2.31 -12.99 -1.70
C THR A 170 -1.57 -12.57 -2.95
N SER A 171 -1.92 -11.42 -3.54
CA SER A 171 -1.49 -10.99 -4.88
C SER A 171 -1.82 -11.99 -6.00
N ASP A 172 -2.63 -13.01 -5.71
CA ASP A 172 -3.06 -14.05 -6.67
C ASP A 172 -4.11 -13.49 -7.65
N ILE A 173 -3.64 -12.70 -8.61
CA ILE A 173 -4.48 -12.07 -9.64
C ILE A 173 -5.10 -13.14 -10.54
N VAL A 174 -4.28 -14.08 -11.02
CA VAL A 174 -4.71 -15.15 -11.94
C VAL A 174 -5.81 -16.03 -11.33
N GLY A 175 -5.64 -16.45 -10.07
CA GLY A 175 -6.63 -17.27 -9.38
C GLY A 175 -7.91 -16.51 -9.05
N SER A 176 -7.86 -15.20 -8.89
CA SER A 176 -9.01 -14.36 -8.52
C SER A 176 -9.80 -13.83 -9.71
N LEU A 177 -9.20 -13.66 -10.88
CA LEU A 177 -9.87 -13.17 -12.10
C LEU A 177 -11.10 -14.02 -12.51
N PRO A 178 -11.04 -15.37 -12.57
CA PRO A 178 -12.21 -16.21 -12.90
C PRO A 178 -13.35 -16.04 -11.89
N ILE A 179 -13.02 -15.86 -10.60
CA ILE A 179 -13.98 -15.67 -9.52
C ILE A 179 -14.71 -14.34 -9.71
N ALA A 180 -13.97 -13.25 -9.94
CA ALA A 180 -14.55 -11.93 -10.16
C ALA A 180 -15.40 -11.90 -11.45
N ARG A 181 -14.95 -12.58 -12.51
CA ARG A 181 -15.74 -12.71 -13.74
C ARG A 181 -17.05 -13.44 -13.49
N ARG A 182 -17.04 -14.54 -12.71
CA ARG A 182 -18.27 -15.25 -12.32
C ARG A 182 -19.20 -14.34 -11.52
N ALA A 183 -18.65 -13.52 -10.60
CA ALA A 183 -19.45 -12.52 -9.86
C ALA A 183 -20.18 -11.56 -10.82
N CYS A 184 -19.52 -11.05 -11.86
CA CYS A 184 -20.16 -10.21 -12.87
C CYS A 184 -21.30 -10.93 -13.62
N VAL A 185 -21.07 -12.18 -14.05
CA VAL A 185 -22.09 -12.98 -14.76
C VAL A 185 -23.33 -13.20 -13.88
N LEU A 186 -23.16 -13.49 -12.59
CA LEU A 186 -24.27 -13.64 -11.66
C LEU A 186 -24.99 -12.30 -11.44
N ALA A 187 -24.25 -11.22 -11.27
CA ALA A 187 -24.79 -9.88 -11.05
C ALA A 187 -25.65 -9.37 -12.23
N GLU A 188 -25.32 -9.77 -13.48
CA GLU A 188 -26.13 -9.48 -14.67
C GLU A 188 -27.48 -10.20 -14.65
N SER A 189 -27.59 -11.32 -13.94
CA SER A 189 -28.80 -12.12 -13.82
C SER A 189 -29.63 -11.79 -12.57
N GLY A 190 -29.09 -10.96 -11.67
CA GLY A 190 -29.71 -10.56 -10.41
C GLY A 190 -30.59 -9.31 -10.52
N ASN A 191 -30.89 -8.69 -9.39
CA ASN A 191 -31.66 -7.44 -9.30
C ASN A 191 -30.79 -6.17 -9.49
N GLY A 192 -29.49 -6.32 -9.70
CA GLY A 192 -28.53 -5.25 -9.95
C GLY A 192 -27.81 -4.71 -8.71
N SER A 193 -28.14 -5.14 -7.51
CA SER A 193 -27.50 -4.65 -6.27
C SER A 193 -26.02 -5.04 -6.17
N SER A 194 -25.63 -6.15 -6.76
CA SER A 194 -24.25 -6.67 -6.81
C SER A 194 -23.44 -6.21 -8.03
N ALA A 195 -24.09 -5.56 -9.02
CA ALA A 195 -23.46 -5.26 -10.32
C ALA A 195 -22.22 -4.36 -10.20
N LEU A 196 -22.32 -3.27 -9.44
CA LEU A 196 -21.20 -2.33 -9.27
C LEU A 196 -20.03 -2.91 -8.46
N PRO A 197 -20.24 -3.55 -7.28
CA PRO A 197 -19.16 -4.23 -6.57
C PRO A 197 -18.46 -5.29 -7.41
N ALA A 198 -19.21 -6.11 -8.17
CA ALA A 198 -18.64 -7.12 -9.06
C ALA A 198 -17.84 -6.49 -10.19
N SER A 199 -18.39 -5.45 -10.85
CA SER A 199 -17.71 -4.71 -11.92
C SER A 199 -16.42 -4.05 -11.43
N LEU A 200 -16.41 -3.43 -10.24
CA LEU A 200 -15.22 -2.81 -9.66
C LEU A 200 -14.13 -3.85 -9.36
N MET A 201 -14.49 -4.95 -8.69
CA MET A 201 -13.51 -5.99 -8.36
C MET A 201 -12.90 -6.60 -9.62
N PHE A 202 -13.71 -6.87 -10.62
CA PHE A 202 -13.23 -7.39 -11.89
C PHE A 202 -12.34 -6.37 -12.63
N ALA A 203 -12.74 -5.10 -12.71
CA ALA A 203 -11.93 -4.02 -13.29
C ALA A 203 -10.59 -3.86 -12.56
N PHE A 204 -10.60 -3.90 -11.22
CA PHE A 204 -9.38 -3.83 -10.40
C PHE A 204 -8.39 -4.95 -10.74
N LEU A 205 -8.87 -6.19 -10.86
CA LEU A 205 -8.03 -7.33 -11.21
C LEU A 205 -7.56 -7.28 -12.66
N CYS A 206 -8.42 -6.84 -13.60
CA CYS A 206 -8.05 -6.61 -15.00
C CYS A 206 -6.93 -5.57 -15.12
N MET A 207 -7.01 -4.47 -14.37
CA MET A 207 -5.94 -3.46 -14.31
C MET A 207 -4.61 -4.11 -13.88
N HIS A 208 -4.59 -4.90 -12.81
CA HIS A 208 -3.37 -5.55 -12.32
C HIS A 208 -2.82 -6.61 -13.27
N HIS A 209 -3.68 -7.30 -13.99
CA HIS A 209 -3.31 -8.28 -15.01
C HIS A 209 -2.83 -7.62 -16.33
N GLY A 210 -3.07 -6.31 -16.50
CA GLY A 210 -2.72 -5.56 -17.72
C GLY A 210 -3.79 -5.55 -18.80
N ASP A 211 -5.03 -5.98 -18.50
CA ASP A 211 -6.19 -5.86 -19.40
C ASP A 211 -6.80 -4.45 -19.24
N VAL A 212 -6.10 -3.46 -19.83
CA VAL A 212 -6.46 -2.05 -19.75
C VAL A 212 -7.76 -1.75 -20.50
N GLU A 213 -8.04 -2.45 -21.60
CA GLU A 213 -9.26 -2.25 -22.38
C GLU A 213 -10.51 -2.56 -21.53
N GLU A 214 -10.50 -3.67 -20.82
CA GLU A 214 -11.60 -4.06 -19.94
C GLU A 214 -11.72 -3.14 -18.73
N PHE A 215 -10.61 -2.68 -18.18
CA PHE A 215 -10.58 -1.68 -17.11
C PHE A 215 -11.19 -0.35 -17.58
N ASP A 216 -10.72 0.22 -18.68
CA ASP A 216 -11.17 1.51 -19.22
C ASP A 216 -12.64 1.49 -19.63
N ARG A 217 -13.15 0.35 -20.02
CA ARG A 217 -14.57 0.17 -20.36
C ARG A 217 -15.49 0.26 -19.13
N ARG A 218 -15.03 -0.23 -17.96
CA ARG A 218 -15.86 -0.32 -16.73
C ARG A 218 -15.68 0.85 -15.79
N PHE A 219 -14.47 1.35 -15.66
CA PHE A 219 -14.12 2.27 -14.59
C PHE A 219 -14.86 3.62 -14.62
N PRO A 220 -15.20 4.23 -15.77
CA PRO A 220 -15.93 5.50 -15.81
C PRO A 220 -17.30 5.47 -15.11
N GLU A 221 -18.08 4.40 -15.27
CA GLU A 221 -19.37 4.23 -14.58
C GLU A 221 -19.17 4.03 -13.07
N ILE A 222 -18.19 3.21 -12.70
CA ILE A 222 -17.80 2.98 -11.31
C ILE A 222 -17.43 4.30 -10.62
N GLN A 223 -16.66 5.16 -11.29
CA GLN A 223 -16.26 6.46 -10.76
C GLN A 223 -17.45 7.40 -10.58
N GLN A 224 -18.39 7.45 -11.52
CA GLN A 224 -19.59 8.28 -11.38
C GLN A 224 -20.39 7.92 -10.11
N VAL A 225 -20.53 6.63 -9.82
CA VAL A 225 -21.22 6.17 -8.60
C VAL A 225 -20.39 6.47 -7.36
N ALA A 226 -19.07 6.28 -7.41
CA ALA A 226 -18.19 6.64 -6.30
C ALA A 226 -18.27 8.12 -5.95
N ASP A 227 -18.42 9.00 -6.95
CA ASP A 227 -18.58 10.45 -6.76
C ASP A 227 -19.86 10.81 -6.00
N VAL A 228 -20.90 10.01 -6.12
CA VAL A 228 -22.13 10.18 -5.33
C VAL A 228 -21.96 9.57 -3.93
N LEU A 229 -21.35 8.38 -3.85
CA LEU A 229 -21.24 7.64 -2.59
C LEU A 229 -20.23 8.24 -1.61
N LYS A 230 -19.21 8.96 -2.07
CA LYS A 230 -18.20 9.55 -1.17
C LYS A 230 -18.77 10.51 -0.13
N ASP A 231 -19.83 11.21 -0.50
CA ASP A 231 -20.52 12.18 0.36
C ASP A 231 -21.72 11.57 1.11
N SER A 232 -22.04 10.28 0.85
CA SER A 232 -23.11 9.54 1.52
C SER A 232 -22.67 9.02 2.88
N ASP A 233 -23.64 8.71 3.76
CA ASP A 233 -23.39 8.04 5.04
C ASP A 233 -23.69 6.52 4.96
N ILE A 234 -23.47 5.89 3.79
CA ILE A 234 -23.69 4.46 3.55
C ILE A 234 -22.41 3.70 3.92
N ALA A 235 -22.49 2.91 4.99
CA ALA A 235 -21.34 2.17 5.51
C ALA A 235 -20.88 1.04 4.57
N GLU A 236 -21.79 0.45 3.84
CA GLU A 236 -21.56 -0.62 2.87
C GLU A 236 -20.73 -0.14 1.68
N ALA A 237 -20.67 1.17 1.44
CA ALA A 237 -19.85 1.78 0.41
C ALA A 237 -18.35 1.85 0.77
N ASP A 238 -17.94 1.52 2.01
CA ASP A 238 -16.56 1.73 2.46
C ASP A 238 -15.54 0.91 1.64
N LEU A 239 -15.79 -0.39 1.42
CA LEU A 239 -14.90 -1.23 0.61
C LEU A 239 -14.85 -0.75 -0.84
N PHE A 240 -16.01 -0.38 -1.39
CA PHE A 240 -16.11 0.13 -2.76
C PHE A 240 -15.28 1.40 -2.94
N LEU A 241 -15.44 2.39 -2.05
CA LEU A 241 -14.68 3.65 -2.10
C LEU A 241 -13.20 3.46 -1.79
N GLN A 242 -12.86 2.50 -0.92
CA GLN A 242 -11.47 2.12 -0.66
C GLN A 242 -10.77 1.62 -1.93
N LEU A 243 -11.40 0.71 -2.67
CA LEU A 243 -10.85 0.18 -3.92
C LEU A 243 -10.75 1.26 -5.00
N VAL A 244 -11.78 2.12 -5.14
CA VAL A 244 -11.72 3.26 -6.07
C VAL A 244 -10.58 4.21 -5.70
N GLY A 245 -10.39 4.49 -4.41
CA GLY A 245 -9.28 5.30 -3.93
C GLY A 245 -7.92 4.66 -4.26
N MET A 246 -7.77 3.34 -4.09
CA MET A 246 -6.56 2.61 -4.46
C MET A 246 -6.29 2.66 -5.96
N VAL A 247 -7.31 2.48 -6.81
CA VAL A 247 -7.17 2.63 -8.27
C VAL A 247 -6.57 4.00 -8.60
N HIS A 248 -7.09 5.09 -8.02
CA HIS A 248 -6.58 6.42 -8.26
C HIS A 248 -5.12 6.61 -7.75
N VAL A 249 -4.75 5.98 -6.64
CA VAL A 249 -3.36 5.98 -6.17
C VAL A 249 -2.45 5.29 -7.18
N TYR A 250 -2.83 4.12 -7.67
CA TYR A 250 -2.05 3.31 -8.61
C TYR A 250 -2.02 3.89 -10.04
N THR A 251 -3.03 4.70 -10.39
CA THR A 251 -3.11 5.41 -11.67
C THR A 251 -2.58 6.86 -11.61
N GLU A 252 -1.85 7.23 -10.55
CA GLU A 252 -1.23 8.55 -10.35
C GLU A 252 -2.21 9.73 -10.24
N GLN A 253 -3.50 9.45 -9.97
CA GLN A 253 -4.52 10.48 -9.72
C GLN A 253 -4.65 10.75 -8.21
N TRP A 254 -3.58 11.17 -7.59
CA TRP A 254 -3.41 11.18 -6.13
C TRP A 254 -4.36 12.11 -5.39
N ASP A 255 -4.68 13.28 -5.95
CA ASP A 255 -5.65 14.20 -5.34
C ASP A 255 -7.05 13.58 -5.29
N THR A 256 -7.46 12.91 -6.36
CA THR A 256 -8.73 12.20 -6.43
C THR A 256 -8.75 11.01 -5.47
N GLY A 257 -7.68 10.19 -5.46
CA GLY A 257 -7.54 9.06 -4.52
C GLY A 257 -7.64 9.50 -3.06
N ARG A 258 -7.00 10.62 -2.72
CA ARG A 258 -7.06 11.22 -1.38
C ARG A 258 -8.49 11.58 -0.96
N VAL A 259 -9.31 12.09 -1.86
CA VAL A 259 -10.72 12.44 -1.55
C VAL A 259 -11.50 11.21 -1.12
N TYR A 260 -11.43 10.11 -1.89
CA TYR A 260 -12.15 8.87 -1.55
C TYR A 260 -11.65 8.24 -0.25
N LEU A 261 -10.33 8.12 -0.09
CA LEU A 261 -9.73 7.50 1.09
C LEU A 261 -10.01 8.30 2.38
N ASN A 262 -10.00 9.63 2.31
CA ASN A 262 -10.40 10.47 3.44
C ASN A 262 -11.89 10.30 3.78
N ALA A 263 -12.77 10.19 2.79
CA ALA A 263 -14.19 9.93 3.02
C ALA A 263 -14.40 8.62 3.77
N VAL A 264 -13.70 7.54 3.37
CA VAL A 264 -13.72 6.24 4.06
C VAL A 264 -13.18 6.37 5.49
N ALA A 265 -11.99 6.94 5.67
CA ALA A 265 -11.35 7.06 6.98
C ALA A 265 -12.22 7.87 7.97
N HIS A 266 -12.82 8.96 7.50
CA HIS A 266 -13.68 9.81 8.32
C HIS A 266 -14.98 9.09 8.73
N ARG A 267 -15.68 8.46 7.78
CA ARG A 267 -16.92 7.74 8.02
C ARG A 267 -16.72 6.52 8.93
N ALA A 268 -15.73 5.70 8.63
CA ALA A 268 -15.40 4.52 9.43
C ALA A 268 -14.94 4.90 10.85
N GLY A 269 -14.16 5.98 10.99
CA GLY A 269 -13.72 6.51 12.29
C GLY A 269 -14.89 6.97 13.17
N ARG A 270 -15.89 7.66 12.61
CA ARG A 270 -17.09 8.06 13.36
C ARG A 270 -17.90 6.87 13.87
N ARG A 271 -17.81 5.72 13.21
CA ARG A 271 -18.53 4.49 13.54
C ARG A 271 -17.68 3.48 14.31
N ALA A 272 -16.48 3.88 14.75
CA ALA A 272 -15.51 3.01 15.44
C ALA A 272 -15.17 1.72 14.67
N ARG A 273 -15.18 1.77 13.33
CA ARG A 273 -14.75 0.67 12.45
C ARG A 273 -13.23 0.70 12.30
N PHE A 274 -12.52 0.23 13.31
CA PHE A 274 -11.07 0.38 13.41
C PHE A 274 -10.32 -0.24 12.23
N ALA A 275 -10.68 -1.44 11.79
CA ALA A 275 -10.01 -2.12 10.67
C ALA A 275 -10.12 -1.33 9.36
N THR A 276 -11.32 -0.87 9.02
CA THR A 276 -11.57 -0.07 7.80
C THR A 276 -10.83 1.27 7.86
N THR A 277 -10.84 1.92 9.03
CA THR A 277 -10.11 3.18 9.24
C THR A 277 -8.60 2.98 9.08
N ALA A 278 -8.05 1.88 9.62
CA ALA A 278 -6.62 1.56 9.52
C ALA A 278 -6.21 1.30 8.07
N LEU A 279 -6.98 0.53 7.31
CA LEU A 279 -6.69 0.26 5.88
C LEU A 279 -6.74 1.54 5.03
N ALA A 280 -7.73 2.41 5.25
CA ALA A 280 -7.82 3.68 4.56
C ALA A 280 -6.62 4.60 4.88
N ARG A 281 -6.21 4.67 6.15
CA ARG A 281 -5.01 5.43 6.57
C ARG A 281 -3.73 4.84 6.01
N ALA A 282 -3.62 3.54 5.92
CA ALA A 282 -2.45 2.88 5.34
C ALA A 282 -2.30 3.19 3.85
N THR A 283 -3.40 3.16 3.09
CA THR A 283 -3.37 3.57 1.66
C THR A 283 -3.09 5.07 1.50
N LEU A 284 -3.59 5.91 2.42
CA LEU A 284 -3.23 7.34 2.47
C LEU A 284 -1.74 7.53 2.79
N ALA A 285 -1.17 6.71 3.67
CA ALA A 285 0.26 6.75 3.97
C ALA A 285 1.11 6.38 2.74
N GLU A 286 0.69 5.37 1.98
CA GLU A 286 1.32 5.01 0.72
C GLU A 286 1.26 6.16 -0.31
N LEU A 287 0.10 6.80 -0.45
CA LEU A 287 -0.05 7.98 -1.30
C LEU A 287 0.87 9.12 -0.86
N CYS A 288 0.96 9.39 0.45
CA CYS A 288 1.83 10.41 1.00
C CYS A 288 3.31 10.10 0.76
N TRP A 289 3.71 8.83 0.91
CA TRP A 289 5.04 8.36 0.57
C TRP A 289 5.38 8.64 -0.89
N ARG A 290 4.56 8.19 -1.82
CA ARG A 290 4.77 8.37 -3.26
C ARG A 290 4.88 9.85 -3.65
N SER A 291 4.08 10.71 -3.03
CA SER A 291 4.04 12.15 -3.30
C SER A 291 5.05 12.99 -2.50
N GLY A 292 5.99 12.36 -1.77
CA GLY A 292 7.05 13.05 -1.03
C GLY A 292 6.62 13.68 0.30
N ARG A 293 5.44 13.36 0.82
CA ARG A 293 4.96 13.81 2.14
C ARG A 293 5.25 12.78 3.21
N TRP A 294 6.53 12.52 3.44
CA TRP A 294 7.00 11.40 4.23
C TRP A 294 6.67 11.51 5.72
N ASP A 295 6.70 12.71 6.30
CA ASP A 295 6.27 12.93 7.70
C ASP A 295 4.78 12.59 7.88
N GLU A 296 3.93 12.98 6.93
CA GLU A 296 2.51 12.63 6.93
C GLU A 296 2.31 11.12 6.74
N ALA A 297 3.07 10.49 5.83
CA ALA A 297 3.05 9.05 5.62
C ALA A 297 3.39 8.29 6.90
N TRP A 298 4.44 8.71 7.59
CA TRP A 298 4.86 8.13 8.87
C TRP A 298 3.78 8.31 9.94
N ALA A 299 3.25 9.52 10.10
CA ALA A 299 2.21 9.81 11.09
C ALA A 299 0.94 8.98 10.86
N LEU A 300 0.55 8.77 9.60
CA LEU A 300 -0.59 7.92 9.23
C LEU A 300 -0.33 6.44 9.52
N ALA A 301 0.85 5.91 9.12
CA ALA A 301 1.22 4.51 9.28
C ALA A 301 1.45 4.10 10.74
N THR A 302 1.87 5.02 11.61
CA THR A 302 2.16 4.78 13.03
C THR A 302 1.11 5.34 13.98
N SER A 303 -0.04 5.79 13.46
CA SER A 303 -1.14 6.30 14.29
C SER A 303 -1.72 5.20 15.19
N ASP A 304 -2.24 5.57 16.37
CA ASP A 304 -2.81 4.65 17.36
C ASP A 304 -3.84 3.69 16.74
N VAL A 305 -4.69 4.20 15.84
CA VAL A 305 -5.69 3.37 15.14
C VAL A 305 -5.03 2.26 14.31
N VAL A 306 -3.88 2.51 13.72
CA VAL A 306 -3.14 1.54 12.91
C VAL A 306 -2.36 0.56 13.80
N THR A 307 -1.73 1.05 14.86
CA THR A 307 -0.92 0.22 15.77
C THR A 307 -1.76 -0.67 16.68
N GLU A 308 -3.01 -0.29 16.95
CA GLU A 308 -3.97 -1.07 17.74
C GLU A 308 -4.72 -2.14 16.92
N VAL A 309 -4.45 -2.28 15.62
CA VAL A 309 -5.07 -3.32 14.80
C VAL A 309 -4.70 -4.72 15.33
N ARG A 310 -5.69 -5.41 15.90
CA ARG A 310 -5.53 -6.77 16.45
C ARG A 310 -5.70 -7.88 15.41
N LEU A 311 -6.10 -7.54 14.19
CA LEU A 311 -6.22 -8.48 13.07
C LEU A 311 -4.83 -8.84 12.56
N THR A 312 -4.38 -10.06 12.78
CA THR A 312 -3.01 -10.51 12.49
C THR A 312 -2.58 -10.20 11.07
N GLY A 313 -3.39 -10.55 10.07
CA GLY A 313 -3.04 -10.31 8.66
C GLY A 313 -2.87 -8.83 8.30
N ALA A 314 -3.76 -7.95 8.79
CA ALA A 314 -3.64 -6.52 8.56
C ALA A 314 -2.39 -5.94 9.25
N ARG A 315 -2.08 -6.40 10.47
CA ARG A 315 -0.88 -6.00 11.20
C ARG A 315 0.40 -6.41 10.48
N ILE A 316 0.45 -7.63 9.93
CA ILE A 316 1.61 -8.13 9.17
C ILE A 316 1.88 -7.22 7.96
N TRP A 317 0.84 -6.92 7.18
CA TRP A 317 0.97 -6.02 6.02
C TRP A 317 1.43 -4.61 6.43
N LEU A 318 0.83 -4.04 7.48
CA LEU A 318 1.21 -2.73 8.01
C LEU A 318 2.67 -2.70 8.51
N THR A 319 3.13 -3.79 9.14
CA THR A 319 4.53 -3.94 9.57
C THR A 319 5.48 -3.92 8.37
N ALA A 320 5.14 -4.66 7.30
CA ALA A 320 5.94 -4.68 6.07
C ALA A 320 5.96 -3.30 5.38
N PHE A 321 4.82 -2.60 5.32
CA PHE A 321 4.75 -1.26 4.76
C PHE A 321 5.52 -0.23 5.62
N THR A 322 5.47 -0.34 6.95
CA THR A 322 6.25 0.55 7.84
C THR A 322 7.76 0.31 7.67
N ALA A 323 8.19 -0.95 7.43
CA ALA A 323 9.58 -1.25 7.07
C ALA A 323 10.01 -0.52 5.78
N HIS A 324 9.08 -0.33 4.82
CA HIS A 324 9.36 0.42 3.61
C HIS A 324 9.60 1.91 3.87
N LEU A 325 8.84 2.51 4.80
CA LEU A 325 9.08 3.89 5.24
C LEU A 325 10.44 4.01 5.92
N ASP A 326 10.81 3.05 6.78
CA ASP A 326 12.14 3.03 7.41
C ASP A 326 13.27 2.89 6.39
N ALA A 327 13.09 2.06 5.35
CA ALA A 327 14.07 1.93 4.27
C ALA A 327 14.33 3.28 3.57
N GLY A 328 13.27 4.03 3.28
CA GLY A 328 13.39 5.35 2.68
C GLY A 328 14.08 6.36 3.57
N PHE A 329 13.75 6.39 4.86
CA PHE A 329 14.41 7.24 5.84
C PHE A 329 15.86 6.82 6.15
N GLY A 330 16.29 5.62 5.73
CA GLY A 330 17.61 5.07 6.06
C GLY A 330 17.72 4.53 7.49
N ARG A 331 16.61 4.17 8.13
CA ARG A 331 16.55 3.57 9.48
C ARG A 331 16.81 2.06 9.39
N GLU A 332 18.07 1.69 9.22
CA GLU A 332 18.49 0.33 8.89
C GLU A 332 17.98 -0.72 9.89
N GLU A 333 18.26 -0.54 11.18
CA GLU A 333 17.89 -1.51 12.22
C GLU A 333 16.38 -1.73 12.29
N ASP A 334 15.59 -0.67 12.26
CA ASP A 334 14.12 -0.71 12.29
C ASP A 334 13.56 -1.39 11.06
N CYS A 335 14.06 -1.04 9.86
CA CYS A 335 13.65 -1.66 8.60
C CYS A 335 13.90 -3.18 8.63
N ARG A 336 15.12 -3.61 8.97
CA ARG A 336 15.47 -5.04 9.04
C ARG A 336 14.62 -5.78 10.07
N ALA A 337 14.41 -5.21 11.24
CA ALA A 337 13.60 -5.84 12.30
C ALA A 337 12.14 -6.02 11.87
N ARG A 338 11.53 -4.97 11.29
CA ARG A 338 10.13 -5.04 10.84
C ARG A 338 9.96 -5.94 9.62
N ALA A 339 10.87 -5.88 8.64
CA ALA A 339 10.82 -6.76 7.49
C ALA A 339 10.95 -8.24 7.90
N ALA A 340 11.88 -8.56 8.81
CA ALA A 340 12.04 -9.92 9.33
C ALA A 340 10.78 -10.40 10.09
N ALA A 341 10.18 -9.54 10.92
CA ALA A 341 8.95 -9.86 11.62
C ALA A 341 7.79 -10.11 10.63
N ALA A 342 7.62 -9.24 9.63
CA ALA A 342 6.59 -9.39 8.60
C ALA A 342 6.76 -10.69 7.80
N LEU A 343 7.98 -11.04 7.39
CA LEU A 343 8.28 -12.28 6.66
C LEU A 343 7.97 -13.52 7.51
N ALA A 344 8.41 -13.55 8.76
CA ALA A 344 8.19 -14.68 9.66
C ALA A 344 6.69 -14.93 9.95
N GLU A 345 5.90 -13.86 10.04
CA GLU A 345 4.47 -13.95 10.34
C GLU A 345 3.61 -14.14 9.07
N SER A 346 4.07 -13.68 7.89
CA SER A 346 3.31 -13.82 6.64
C SER A 346 3.34 -15.24 6.06
N GLU A 347 4.44 -15.98 6.23
CA GLU A 347 4.63 -17.32 5.67
C GLU A 347 3.53 -18.31 6.10
N PRO A 348 3.20 -18.47 7.39
CA PRO A 348 2.16 -19.41 7.82
C PRO A 348 0.76 -19.03 7.32
N MET A 349 0.50 -17.75 7.10
CA MET A 349 -0.81 -17.22 6.69
C MET A 349 -0.92 -17.02 5.16
N ILE A 350 0.20 -17.12 4.44
CA ILE A 350 0.27 -16.89 2.98
C ILE A 350 -0.24 -15.48 2.64
N ILE A 351 0.36 -14.47 3.29
CA ILE A 351 0.10 -13.06 3.00
C ILE A 351 1.20 -12.55 2.09
N ASP A 352 1.12 -12.97 0.83
CA ASP A 352 2.19 -12.75 -0.16
C ASP A 352 2.45 -11.26 -0.43
N THR A 353 1.41 -10.41 -0.36
CA THR A 353 1.55 -8.95 -0.46
C THR A 353 2.49 -8.40 0.62
N ALA A 354 2.39 -8.89 1.87
CA ALA A 354 3.28 -8.46 2.95
C ALA A 354 4.72 -8.95 2.70
N SER A 355 4.90 -10.18 2.19
CA SER A 355 6.20 -10.71 1.82
C SER A 355 6.85 -9.91 0.68
N MET A 356 6.06 -9.48 -0.32
CA MET A 356 6.53 -8.58 -1.38
C MET A 356 6.99 -7.24 -0.81
N TRP A 357 6.17 -6.59 0.03
CA TRP A 357 6.53 -5.31 0.64
C TRP A 357 7.78 -5.42 1.51
N ALA A 358 7.92 -6.48 2.31
CA ALA A 358 9.10 -6.69 3.17
C ALA A 358 10.38 -6.88 2.34
N ASN A 359 10.35 -7.70 1.29
CA ASN A 359 11.52 -7.87 0.41
C ASN A 359 11.81 -6.62 -0.43
N TYR A 360 10.78 -5.91 -0.89
CA TYR A 360 10.97 -4.63 -1.56
C TYR A 360 11.62 -3.59 -0.63
N SER A 361 11.19 -3.54 0.63
CA SER A 361 11.76 -2.64 1.65
C SER A 361 13.25 -2.92 1.87
N LEU A 362 13.62 -4.20 2.02
CA LEU A 362 15.02 -4.60 2.13
C LEU A 362 15.80 -4.25 0.86
N GLY A 363 15.23 -4.48 -0.33
CA GLY A 363 15.86 -4.10 -1.59
C GLY A 363 16.12 -2.59 -1.70
N LEU A 364 15.15 -1.75 -1.30
CA LEU A 364 15.30 -0.30 -1.29
C LEU A 364 16.37 0.16 -0.27
N LEU A 365 16.36 -0.42 0.92
CA LEU A 365 17.36 -0.16 1.96
C LEU A 365 18.77 -0.46 1.45
N GLU A 366 18.98 -1.67 0.90
CA GLU A 366 20.29 -2.10 0.40
C GLU A 366 20.77 -1.23 -0.77
N LEU A 367 19.87 -0.78 -1.64
CA LEU A 367 20.21 0.23 -2.67
C LEU A 367 20.66 1.55 -2.03
N GLY A 368 19.97 2.01 -1.00
CA GLY A 368 20.34 3.21 -0.25
C GLY A 368 21.71 3.10 0.41
N LEU A 369 22.07 1.92 0.92
CA LEU A 369 23.38 1.61 1.52
C LEU A 369 24.49 1.31 0.48
N GLY A 370 24.14 1.21 -0.82
CA GLY A 370 25.08 0.89 -1.88
C GLY A 370 25.35 -0.62 -2.07
N HIS A 371 24.65 -1.50 -1.36
CA HIS A 371 24.81 -2.96 -1.38
C HIS A 371 23.96 -3.57 -2.53
N SER A 372 24.37 -3.34 -3.76
CA SER A 372 23.55 -3.67 -4.94
C SER A 372 23.32 -5.17 -5.15
N ALA A 373 24.21 -6.05 -4.68
CA ALA A 373 24.06 -7.50 -4.81
C ALA A 373 23.00 -8.04 -3.85
N GLU A 374 22.98 -7.53 -2.61
CA GLU A 374 21.99 -7.83 -1.59
C GLU A 374 20.61 -7.29 -2.00
N ALA A 375 20.58 -6.07 -2.52
CA ALA A 375 19.37 -5.47 -3.08
C ALA A 375 18.77 -6.35 -4.20
N ALA A 376 19.60 -6.81 -5.14
CA ALA A 376 19.17 -7.70 -6.21
C ALA A 376 18.60 -9.02 -5.68
N ALA A 377 19.20 -9.59 -4.63
CA ALA A 377 18.71 -10.85 -4.04
C ALA A 377 17.29 -10.71 -3.46
N HIS A 378 17.01 -9.62 -2.74
CA HIS A 378 15.66 -9.35 -2.21
C HIS A 378 14.65 -9.07 -3.34
N LEU A 379 15.05 -8.29 -4.33
CA LEU A 379 14.16 -7.94 -5.44
C LEU A 379 13.93 -9.10 -6.43
N ASP A 380 14.84 -10.08 -6.53
CA ASP A 380 14.60 -11.35 -7.23
C ASP A 380 13.43 -12.13 -6.62
N LEU A 381 13.26 -12.09 -5.28
CA LEU A 381 12.12 -12.73 -4.61
C LEU A 381 10.82 -12.05 -4.98
N VAL A 382 10.81 -10.71 -5.05
CA VAL A 382 9.63 -9.94 -5.51
C VAL A 382 9.30 -10.27 -6.97
N ASP A 383 10.33 -10.31 -7.86
CA ASP A 383 10.16 -10.66 -9.28
C ASP A 383 9.56 -12.05 -9.48
N ALA A 384 10.02 -13.02 -8.69
CA ALA A 384 9.50 -14.38 -8.74
C ALA A 384 8.01 -14.44 -8.36
N MET A 385 7.60 -13.74 -7.29
CA MET A 385 6.21 -13.70 -6.83
C MET A 385 5.31 -12.97 -7.84
N VAL A 386 5.70 -11.79 -8.31
CA VAL A 386 4.95 -11.00 -9.30
C VAL A 386 4.78 -11.78 -10.60
N THR A 387 5.83 -12.51 -11.04
CA THR A 387 5.78 -13.36 -12.23
C THR A 387 4.83 -14.54 -12.05
N ALA A 388 4.85 -15.20 -10.89
CA ALA A 388 3.97 -16.34 -10.59
C ALA A 388 2.49 -15.95 -10.54
N TYR A 389 2.17 -14.72 -10.14
CA TYR A 389 0.81 -14.19 -10.06
C TYR A 389 0.36 -13.40 -11.30
N GLU A 390 1.20 -13.34 -12.33
CA GLU A 390 0.95 -12.57 -13.55
C GLU A 390 0.51 -11.12 -13.28
N TRP A 391 1.10 -10.50 -12.26
CA TRP A 391 0.85 -9.11 -11.95
C TRP A 391 1.69 -8.23 -12.88
N VAL A 392 1.04 -7.62 -13.86
CA VAL A 392 1.68 -6.82 -14.93
C VAL A 392 1.71 -5.33 -14.59
N GLU A 393 0.70 -4.82 -13.91
CA GLU A 393 0.55 -3.39 -13.60
C GLU A 393 1.66 -2.86 -12.67
N PRO A 394 2.49 -1.91 -13.12
CA PRO A 394 3.63 -1.43 -12.33
C PRO A 394 3.26 -0.41 -11.24
N GLY A 395 2.07 0.20 -11.30
CA GLY A 395 1.66 1.27 -10.38
C GLY A 395 1.32 0.78 -8.97
N GLY A 396 0.97 -0.50 -8.80
CA GLY A 396 0.60 -1.06 -7.50
C GLY A 396 1.79 -1.20 -6.53
N LEU A 397 2.97 -1.59 -7.03
CA LEU A 397 4.20 -1.70 -6.25
C LEU A 397 5.38 -1.21 -7.10
N TRP A 398 6.18 -0.28 -6.60
CA TRP A 398 7.19 0.45 -7.38
C TRP A 398 8.60 -0.18 -7.34
N TRP A 399 8.70 -1.47 -7.45
CA TRP A 399 9.93 -2.25 -7.28
C TRP A 399 10.76 -2.47 -8.56
N GLN A 400 10.14 -2.40 -9.74
CA GLN A 400 10.75 -2.86 -11.00
C GLN A 400 12.01 -2.06 -11.37
N ALA A 401 11.95 -0.74 -11.19
CA ALA A 401 13.10 0.12 -11.48
C ALA A 401 14.28 -0.16 -10.53
N ASP A 402 13.99 -0.43 -9.27
CA ASP A 402 14.97 -0.78 -8.25
C ASP A 402 15.64 -2.13 -8.56
N HIS A 403 14.86 -3.09 -9.04
CA HIS A 403 15.39 -4.39 -9.47
C HIS A 403 16.34 -4.24 -10.65
N VAL A 404 15.97 -3.50 -11.69
CA VAL A 404 16.85 -3.23 -12.83
C VAL A 404 18.11 -2.50 -12.38
N GLU A 405 18.00 -1.49 -11.52
CA GLU A 405 19.13 -0.76 -10.97
C GLU A 405 20.07 -1.68 -10.18
N ALA A 406 19.53 -2.49 -9.25
CA ALA A 406 20.29 -3.43 -8.43
C ALA A 406 21.04 -4.47 -9.28
N LEU A 407 20.36 -5.07 -10.27
CA LEU A 407 20.97 -6.01 -11.22
C LEU A 407 22.07 -5.36 -12.07
N ALA A 408 21.83 -4.14 -12.56
CA ALA A 408 22.81 -3.44 -13.37
C ALA A 408 24.08 -3.09 -12.56
N ARG A 409 23.90 -2.60 -11.32
CA ARG A 409 25.00 -2.22 -10.43
C ARG A 409 25.78 -3.42 -9.90
N SER A 410 25.12 -4.56 -9.67
CA SER A 410 25.77 -5.82 -9.25
C SER A 410 26.46 -6.58 -10.40
N GLY A 411 26.46 -6.04 -11.61
CA GLY A 411 27.10 -6.64 -12.79
C GLY A 411 26.27 -7.72 -13.49
N ARG A 412 25.03 -8.01 -13.04
CA ARG A 412 24.09 -8.97 -13.64
C ARG A 412 23.39 -8.40 -14.88
N ARG A 413 24.17 -7.86 -15.81
CA ARG A 413 23.71 -7.04 -16.94
C ARG A 413 22.69 -7.74 -17.85
N ARG A 414 22.83 -9.07 -18.05
CA ARG A 414 21.88 -9.84 -18.89
C ARG A 414 20.50 -9.97 -18.21
N GLU A 415 20.48 -10.10 -16.91
CA GLU A 415 19.26 -10.19 -16.13
C GLU A 415 18.60 -8.82 -16.03
N ALA A 416 19.38 -7.76 -15.79
CA ALA A 416 18.91 -6.39 -15.85
C ALA A 416 18.22 -6.05 -17.19
N ALA A 417 18.80 -6.50 -18.32
CA ALA A 417 18.22 -6.28 -19.65
C ALA A 417 16.86 -7.01 -19.81
N ARG A 418 16.72 -8.23 -19.27
CA ARG A 418 15.44 -8.96 -19.29
C ARG A 418 14.40 -8.30 -18.41
N ALA A 419 14.78 -7.91 -17.18
CA ALA A 419 13.90 -7.20 -16.26
C ALA A 419 13.42 -5.87 -16.85
N LEU A 420 14.33 -5.10 -17.45
CA LEU A 420 14.01 -3.85 -18.13
C LEU A 420 13.04 -4.06 -19.29
N SER A 421 13.25 -5.07 -20.14
CA SER A 421 12.34 -5.34 -21.27
C SER A 421 10.92 -5.67 -20.80
N ARG A 422 10.76 -6.42 -19.70
CA ARG A 422 9.43 -6.68 -19.09
C ARG A 422 8.82 -5.40 -18.53
N PHE A 423 9.61 -4.60 -17.82
CA PHE A 423 9.15 -3.34 -17.24
C PHE A 423 8.73 -2.33 -18.32
N GLU A 424 9.47 -2.22 -19.43
CA GLU A 424 9.10 -1.38 -20.56
C GLU A 424 7.81 -1.84 -21.23
N ALA A 425 7.62 -3.15 -21.39
CA ALA A 425 6.37 -3.69 -21.90
C ALA A 425 5.18 -3.33 -21.00
N ALA A 426 5.36 -3.45 -19.67
CA ALA A 426 4.34 -3.05 -18.69
C ALA A 426 4.10 -1.52 -18.70
N ALA A 427 5.14 -0.71 -18.79
CA ALA A 427 5.05 0.74 -18.86
C ALA A 427 4.32 1.22 -20.13
N ALA A 428 4.46 0.50 -21.25
CA ALA A 428 3.81 0.82 -22.52
C ALA A 428 2.31 0.55 -22.54
N ILE A 429 1.77 -0.23 -21.57
CA ILE A 429 0.34 -0.54 -21.49
C ILE A 429 -0.47 0.70 -21.10
N SER A 430 0.12 1.62 -20.33
CA SER A 430 -0.56 2.84 -19.87
C SER A 430 0.36 4.08 -20.02
N ASP A 431 -0.21 5.22 -20.45
CA ASP A 431 0.54 6.50 -20.52
C ASP A 431 0.67 7.15 -19.12
N ARG A 432 1.38 6.46 -18.21
CA ARG A 432 1.65 6.97 -16.86
C ARG A 432 3.06 7.51 -16.74
N ALA A 433 3.19 8.56 -15.93
CA ALA A 433 4.44 9.29 -15.81
C ALA A 433 5.51 8.50 -15.04
N TRP A 434 5.13 7.82 -13.94
CA TRP A 434 6.10 7.07 -13.12
C TRP A 434 6.75 5.91 -13.88
N PRO A 435 6.02 4.94 -14.46
CA PRO A 435 6.68 3.84 -15.15
C PRO A 435 7.49 4.30 -16.35
N SER A 436 7.03 5.34 -17.06
CA SER A 436 7.77 5.92 -18.20
C SER A 436 9.08 6.59 -17.75
N ALA A 437 9.05 7.38 -16.67
CA ALA A 437 10.24 8.00 -16.11
C ALA A 437 11.25 6.95 -15.63
N MET A 438 10.77 5.93 -14.92
CA MET A 438 11.62 4.89 -14.35
C MET A 438 12.21 3.96 -15.41
N ALA A 439 11.45 3.58 -16.43
CA ALA A 439 11.96 2.80 -17.55
C ALA A 439 13.07 3.58 -18.30
N ALA A 440 12.87 4.88 -18.51
CA ALA A 440 13.88 5.74 -19.12
C ALA A 440 15.15 5.87 -18.24
N ARG A 441 15.01 6.01 -16.89
CA ARG A 441 16.15 5.97 -15.96
C ARG A 441 16.90 4.64 -16.07
N CYS A 442 16.20 3.52 -16.08
CA CYS A 442 16.80 2.20 -16.22
C CYS A 442 17.53 2.03 -17.56
N ARG A 443 16.96 2.53 -18.67
CA ARG A 443 17.66 2.57 -19.95
C ARG A 443 18.93 3.38 -19.90
N ALA A 444 18.91 4.54 -19.26
CA ALA A 444 20.10 5.37 -19.09
C ALA A 444 21.21 4.64 -18.31
N LEU A 445 20.85 3.89 -17.26
CA LEU A 445 21.79 3.05 -16.49
C LEU A 445 22.38 1.91 -17.33
N MET A 446 21.60 1.36 -18.25
CA MET A 446 22.00 0.26 -19.14
C MET A 446 22.67 0.73 -20.43
N ALA A 447 22.69 2.02 -20.76
CA ALA A 447 23.26 2.58 -21.97
C ALA A 447 24.75 2.25 -22.12
N LEU A 448 25.20 2.04 -23.35
CA LEU A 448 26.59 1.74 -23.66
C LEU A 448 27.42 3.00 -23.87
N THR A 449 26.79 4.08 -24.38
CA THR A 449 27.46 5.35 -24.61
C THR A 449 26.94 6.44 -23.68
N THR A 450 27.71 7.51 -23.53
CA THR A 450 27.32 8.68 -22.72
C THR A 450 26.18 9.43 -23.38
N GLU A 451 26.23 9.56 -24.71
CA GLU A 451 25.21 10.25 -25.49
C GLU A 451 23.84 9.57 -25.34
N GLU A 452 23.81 8.26 -25.43
CA GLU A 452 22.60 7.46 -25.22
C GLU A 452 22.08 7.63 -23.80
N ALA A 453 22.96 7.55 -22.80
CA ALA A 453 22.57 7.75 -21.38
C ALA A 453 21.96 9.12 -21.14
N GLU A 454 22.58 10.20 -21.67
CA GLU A 454 22.06 11.56 -21.52
C GLU A 454 20.69 11.74 -22.20
N GLN A 455 20.45 11.14 -23.36
CA GLN A 455 19.14 11.17 -24.02
C GLN A 455 18.07 10.52 -23.15
N TRP A 456 18.37 9.35 -22.58
CA TRP A 456 17.42 8.64 -21.71
C TRP A 456 17.19 9.34 -20.37
N PHE A 457 18.23 9.95 -19.76
CA PHE A 457 18.03 10.79 -18.58
C PHE A 457 17.18 12.03 -18.88
N ALA A 458 17.37 12.66 -20.02
CA ALA A 458 16.52 13.79 -20.46
C ALA A 458 15.05 13.34 -20.61
N THR A 459 14.81 12.15 -21.20
CA THR A 459 13.49 11.55 -21.31
C THR A 459 12.89 11.28 -19.92
N ALA A 460 13.65 10.70 -18.99
CA ALA A 460 13.19 10.45 -17.63
C ALA A 460 12.78 11.75 -16.92
N LEU A 461 13.59 12.81 -17.03
CA LEU A 461 13.30 14.10 -16.41
C LEU A 461 12.08 14.79 -17.02
N ALA A 462 11.84 14.66 -18.33
CA ALA A 462 10.62 15.17 -18.97
C ALA A 462 9.35 14.49 -18.43
N HIS A 463 9.42 13.18 -18.11
CA HIS A 463 8.30 12.50 -17.44
C HIS A 463 8.13 12.94 -16.00
N HIS A 464 9.22 13.26 -15.28
CA HIS A 464 9.14 13.81 -13.92
C HIS A 464 8.42 15.16 -13.84
N GLU A 465 8.37 15.96 -14.91
CA GLU A 465 7.58 17.20 -14.94
C GLU A 465 6.07 16.95 -14.76
N ARG A 466 5.59 15.75 -15.10
CA ARG A 466 4.19 15.31 -14.94
C ARG A 466 3.96 14.55 -13.62
N LEU A 467 5.00 14.29 -12.82
CA LEU A 467 4.98 13.39 -11.68
C LEU A 467 5.45 14.10 -10.40
N THR A 468 4.61 14.16 -9.39
CA THR A 468 4.98 14.72 -8.07
C THR A 468 5.61 13.65 -7.18
N ALA A 469 6.73 13.05 -7.61
CA ALA A 469 7.47 12.03 -6.86
C ALA A 469 8.93 12.48 -6.64
N PRO A 470 9.18 13.37 -5.66
CA PRO A 470 10.49 14.00 -5.48
C PRO A 470 11.60 13.00 -5.17
N PHE A 471 11.33 11.93 -4.43
CA PHE A 471 12.32 10.88 -4.16
C PHE A 471 12.84 10.24 -5.45
N GLU A 472 11.96 9.89 -6.37
CA GLU A 472 12.34 9.29 -7.65
C GLU A 472 13.06 10.28 -8.57
N LEU A 473 12.69 11.57 -8.52
CA LEU A 473 13.42 12.64 -9.19
C LEU A 473 14.86 12.74 -8.68
N ALA A 474 15.04 12.79 -7.35
CA ALA A 474 16.36 12.87 -6.74
C ALA A 474 17.23 11.65 -7.10
N ARG A 475 16.65 10.45 -7.11
CA ARG A 475 17.34 9.22 -7.55
C ARG A 475 17.74 9.29 -9.03
N THR A 476 16.89 9.84 -9.89
CA THR A 476 17.21 10.02 -11.31
C THR A 476 18.38 11.00 -11.51
N LEU A 477 18.38 12.11 -10.77
CA LEU A 477 19.47 13.10 -10.76
C LEU A 477 20.77 12.49 -10.23
N PHE A 478 20.70 11.74 -9.14
CA PHE A 478 21.85 11.04 -8.55
C PHE A 478 22.45 10.04 -9.55
N CYS A 479 21.63 9.17 -10.18
CA CYS A 479 22.09 8.23 -11.20
C CYS A 479 22.75 8.94 -12.38
N ARG A 480 22.21 10.09 -12.83
CA ARG A 480 22.79 10.91 -13.89
C ARG A 480 24.15 11.50 -13.47
N ALA A 481 24.23 12.00 -12.24
CA ALA A 481 25.47 12.52 -11.68
C ALA A 481 26.57 11.44 -11.61
N GLU A 482 26.26 10.24 -11.11
CA GLU A 482 27.18 9.09 -11.08
C GLU A 482 27.68 8.74 -12.48
N ARG A 483 26.77 8.64 -13.45
CA ARG A 483 27.12 8.32 -14.84
C ARG A 483 28.06 9.35 -15.46
N ARG A 484 27.78 10.64 -15.24
CA ARG A 484 28.60 11.75 -15.70
C ARG A 484 29.99 11.77 -15.08
N ALA A 485 30.09 11.47 -13.79
CA ALA A 485 31.36 11.40 -13.06
C ALA A 485 32.28 10.30 -13.61
N VAL A 486 31.73 9.12 -13.90
CA VAL A 486 32.51 7.99 -14.44
C VAL A 486 32.98 8.26 -15.86
N THR A 487 32.17 8.87 -16.69
CA THR A 487 32.47 9.05 -18.14
C THR A 487 33.38 10.25 -18.42
N LYS A 488 33.66 11.10 -17.42
CA LYS A 488 34.51 12.30 -17.56
C LYS A 488 34.14 13.17 -18.77
N ALA A 489 32.88 13.14 -19.18
CA ALA A 489 32.38 13.78 -20.41
C ALA A 489 32.32 15.31 -20.33
N GLY A 490 32.79 15.90 -19.27
CA GLY A 490 32.76 17.34 -19.08
C GLY A 490 31.37 17.92 -18.85
N LEU A 491 30.41 17.08 -18.42
CA LEU A 491 29.04 17.45 -18.09
C LEU A 491 28.94 17.96 -16.65
N ASP A 492 27.90 18.73 -16.37
CA ASP A 492 27.66 19.27 -15.03
C ASP A 492 27.20 18.13 -14.09
N VAL A 493 28.07 17.72 -13.18
CA VAL A 493 27.81 16.73 -12.13
C VAL A 493 27.33 17.40 -10.86
N THR A 494 27.83 18.61 -10.60
CA THR A 494 27.64 19.30 -9.31
C THR A 494 26.22 19.81 -9.14
N GLY A 495 25.58 20.28 -10.21
CA GLY A 495 24.19 20.74 -10.20
C GLY A 495 23.22 19.61 -9.85
N ASP A 496 23.31 18.48 -10.57
CA ASP A 496 22.47 17.31 -10.31
C ASP A 496 22.64 16.78 -8.88
N LEU A 497 23.89 16.69 -8.41
CA LEU A 497 24.20 16.19 -7.09
C LEU A 497 23.68 17.12 -5.98
N ALA A 498 23.77 18.43 -6.18
CA ALA A 498 23.28 19.42 -5.24
C ALA A 498 21.75 19.38 -5.14
N GLU A 499 21.05 19.30 -6.28
CA GLU A 499 19.58 19.19 -6.32
C GLU A 499 19.10 17.87 -5.71
N ALA A 500 19.72 16.74 -6.04
CA ALA A 500 19.40 15.45 -5.44
C ALA A 500 19.59 15.48 -3.91
N THR A 501 20.73 16.01 -3.42
CA THR A 501 20.99 16.17 -1.98
C THR A 501 19.91 16.99 -1.31
N ALA A 502 19.56 18.15 -1.87
CA ALA A 502 18.54 19.03 -1.28
C ALA A 502 17.16 18.33 -1.16
N ILE A 503 16.80 17.51 -2.15
CA ILE A 503 15.54 16.75 -2.10
C ILE A 503 15.64 15.62 -1.07
N PHE A 504 16.72 14.85 -1.02
CA PHE A 504 16.90 13.79 -0.04
C PHE A 504 16.90 14.33 1.40
N ASP A 505 17.59 15.45 1.63
CA ASP A 505 17.61 16.12 2.94
C ASP A 505 16.20 16.59 3.35
N ALA A 506 15.45 17.18 2.41
CA ALA A 506 14.08 17.63 2.67
C ALA A 506 13.11 16.48 2.98
N LEU A 507 13.37 15.28 2.43
CA LEU A 507 12.61 14.07 2.71
C LEU A 507 13.09 13.31 3.96
N GLY A 508 14.28 13.62 4.47
CA GLY A 508 14.93 12.87 5.54
C GLY A 508 15.48 11.51 5.06
N ALA A 509 15.78 11.36 3.77
CA ALA A 509 16.33 10.15 3.17
C ALA A 509 17.85 10.04 3.42
N THR A 510 18.23 9.73 4.66
CA THR A 510 19.61 9.87 5.17
C THR A 510 20.61 9.03 4.38
N SER A 511 20.33 7.74 4.13
CA SER A 511 21.25 6.86 3.40
C SER A 511 21.54 7.36 1.97
N TRP A 512 20.56 7.96 1.30
CA TRP A 512 20.74 8.55 -0.03
C TRP A 512 21.48 9.89 0.02
N SER A 513 21.21 10.71 1.05
CA SER A 513 21.95 11.95 1.27
C SER A 513 23.43 11.67 1.58
N ASP A 514 23.73 10.65 2.39
CA ASP A 514 25.09 10.22 2.70
C ASP A 514 25.84 9.78 1.43
N ARG A 515 25.21 9.00 0.54
CA ARG A 515 25.80 8.64 -0.76
C ARG A 515 26.11 9.86 -1.63
N CYS A 516 25.26 10.87 -1.62
CA CYS A 516 25.54 12.13 -2.29
C CYS A 516 26.75 12.83 -1.65
N GLY A 517 26.86 12.78 -0.33
CA GLY A 517 28.00 13.30 0.44
C GLY A 517 29.32 12.61 0.08
N GLU A 518 29.34 11.29 0.09
CA GLU A 518 30.48 10.46 -0.29
C GLU A 518 30.95 10.75 -1.73
N MET A 519 30.00 10.83 -2.66
CA MET A 519 30.32 11.18 -4.04
C MET A 519 30.90 12.59 -4.16
N ARG A 520 30.38 13.56 -3.43
CA ARG A 520 30.90 14.94 -3.40
C ARG A 520 32.31 15.00 -2.83
N GLU A 521 32.59 14.23 -1.77
CA GLU A 521 33.94 14.12 -1.19
C GLU A 521 34.93 13.48 -2.16
N ALA A 522 34.52 12.40 -2.84
CA ALA A 522 35.34 11.74 -3.86
C ALA A 522 35.68 12.69 -5.03
N LEU A 523 34.70 13.49 -5.47
CA LEU A 523 34.91 14.51 -6.51
C LEU A 523 35.79 15.66 -6.03
N SER A 524 35.67 16.07 -4.76
CA SER A 524 36.50 17.11 -4.15
C SER A 524 37.94 16.67 -3.93
N SER A 525 38.14 15.40 -3.59
CA SER A 525 39.47 14.79 -3.42
C SER A 525 40.18 14.59 -4.76
N ASN A 526 39.43 14.49 -5.85
CA ASN A 526 39.98 14.38 -7.21
C ASN A 526 39.23 15.29 -8.20
N PRO A 527 39.37 16.60 -8.09
CA PRO A 527 38.67 17.55 -8.95
C PRO A 527 39.03 17.38 -10.44
N GLU A 528 40.18 16.78 -10.76
CA GLU A 528 40.57 16.46 -12.14
C GLU A 528 39.66 15.40 -12.77
N ALA A 529 39.02 14.55 -11.97
CA ALA A 529 38.08 13.56 -12.46
C ALA A 529 36.84 14.18 -13.14
N LEU A 530 36.51 15.41 -12.86
CA LEU A 530 35.41 16.16 -13.49
C LEU A 530 35.76 16.73 -14.88
N LEU A 531 37.04 16.67 -15.26
CA LEU A 531 37.55 17.31 -16.46
C LEU A 531 37.74 16.32 -17.60
N SER A 532 37.33 16.73 -18.80
CA SER A 532 37.63 15.94 -20.01
C SER A 532 39.12 15.93 -20.31
N PRO A 533 39.65 14.97 -21.12
CA PRO A 533 41.05 14.92 -21.46
C PRO A 533 41.57 16.21 -22.15
N ALA A 534 40.72 16.93 -22.86
CA ALA A 534 41.08 18.22 -23.49
C ALA A 534 41.15 19.34 -22.43
N GLU A 535 40.21 19.37 -21.51
CA GLU A 535 40.18 20.34 -20.40
C GLU A 535 41.35 20.09 -19.42
N LEU A 536 41.67 18.82 -19.10
CA LEU A 536 42.83 18.47 -18.29
C LEU A 536 44.14 19.00 -18.86
N ARG A 537 44.37 18.84 -20.16
CA ARG A 537 45.56 19.36 -20.82
C ARG A 537 45.66 20.88 -20.70
N ILE A 538 44.54 21.60 -20.90
CA ILE A 538 44.46 23.05 -20.72
C ILE A 538 44.72 23.45 -19.28
N VAL A 539 44.07 22.77 -18.34
CA VAL A 539 44.20 23.04 -16.91
C VAL A 539 45.60 22.81 -16.40
N HIS A 540 46.25 21.68 -16.75
CA HIS A 540 47.63 21.41 -16.38
C HIS A 540 48.58 22.50 -16.91
N ALA A 541 48.40 22.97 -18.17
CA ALA A 541 49.18 24.06 -18.71
C ALA A 541 48.93 25.38 -17.95
N VAL A 542 47.68 25.65 -17.58
CA VAL A 542 47.29 26.85 -16.80
C VAL A 542 47.85 26.80 -15.37
N VAL A 543 47.80 25.63 -14.70
CA VAL A 543 48.35 25.42 -13.37
C VAL A 543 49.88 25.52 -13.38
N ALA A 544 50.52 25.07 -14.47
CA ALA A 544 51.96 25.30 -14.69
C ALA A 544 52.35 26.76 -14.95
N GLY A 545 51.37 27.68 -14.96
CA GLY A 545 51.62 29.11 -15.03
C GLY A 545 51.57 29.73 -16.44
N LEU A 546 51.26 28.96 -17.50
CA LEU A 546 51.21 29.46 -18.85
C LEU A 546 50.01 30.41 -19.07
N SER A 547 50.17 31.51 -19.74
CA SER A 547 49.08 32.39 -20.20
C SER A 547 48.18 31.70 -21.20
N ASN A 548 46.97 32.20 -21.44
CA ASN A 548 46.04 31.62 -22.46
C ASN A 548 46.67 31.54 -23.87
N ARG A 549 47.48 32.53 -24.20
CA ARG A 549 48.24 32.57 -25.47
C ARG A 549 49.29 31.44 -25.55
N GLU A 550 50.02 31.21 -24.46
CA GLU A 550 51.02 30.14 -24.38
C GLU A 550 50.38 28.76 -24.37
N VAL A 551 49.25 28.60 -23.64
CA VAL A 551 48.44 27.37 -23.67
C VAL A 551 47.93 27.09 -25.07
N ALA A 552 47.41 28.09 -25.74
CA ALA A 552 46.92 27.98 -27.12
C ALA A 552 48.04 27.54 -28.10
N ALA A 553 49.22 28.15 -27.98
CA ALA A 553 50.38 27.77 -28.76
C ALA A 553 50.87 26.34 -28.47
N SER A 554 50.92 25.94 -27.20
CA SER A 554 51.41 24.60 -26.77
C SER A 554 50.46 23.46 -27.18
N LEU A 555 49.16 23.72 -27.27
CA LEU A 555 48.14 22.73 -27.60
C LEU A 555 47.63 22.81 -29.06
N PHE A 556 48.20 23.72 -29.87
CA PHE A 556 47.81 23.95 -31.26
C PHE A 556 46.32 24.29 -31.44
N ILE A 557 45.77 25.13 -30.56
CA ILE A 557 44.39 25.60 -30.59
C ILE A 557 44.34 27.15 -30.58
N SER A 558 43.15 27.73 -30.76
CA SER A 558 43.01 29.18 -30.67
C SER A 558 42.92 29.65 -29.20
N GLU A 559 43.38 30.88 -28.90
CA GLU A 559 43.24 31.47 -27.56
C GLU A 559 41.76 31.56 -27.14
N LYS A 560 40.86 31.83 -28.07
CA LYS A 560 39.40 31.79 -27.81
C LYS A 560 38.90 30.39 -27.44
N THR A 561 39.51 29.35 -27.96
CA THR A 561 39.21 27.96 -27.56
C THR A 561 39.67 27.68 -26.14
N VAL A 562 40.83 28.20 -25.74
CA VAL A 562 41.32 28.08 -24.35
C VAL A 562 40.36 28.79 -23.40
N GLU A 563 39.94 30.02 -23.70
CA GLU A 563 38.97 30.77 -22.87
C GLU A 563 37.64 30.01 -22.72
N PHE A 564 37.13 29.44 -23.81
CA PHE A 564 35.90 28.67 -23.82
C PHE A 564 36.02 27.43 -22.91
N HIS A 565 37.13 26.71 -22.97
CA HIS A 565 37.37 25.55 -22.10
C HIS A 565 37.56 26.00 -20.62
N LEU A 566 38.30 27.08 -20.37
CA LEU A 566 38.46 27.60 -19.02
C LEU A 566 37.13 28.05 -18.39
N TYR A 567 36.28 28.68 -19.18
CA TYR A 567 34.91 29.01 -18.71
C TYR A 567 34.15 27.77 -18.28
N LYS A 568 34.21 26.67 -19.05
CA LYS A 568 33.59 25.40 -18.71
C LYS A 568 34.24 24.78 -17.46
N VAL A 569 35.57 24.79 -17.39
CA VAL A 569 36.33 24.29 -16.23
C VAL A 569 35.96 25.03 -14.95
N TYR A 570 35.91 26.37 -15.00
CA TYR A 570 35.55 27.18 -13.84
C TYR A 570 34.14 26.84 -13.33
N ARG A 571 33.19 26.68 -14.23
CA ARG A 571 31.83 26.27 -13.89
C ARG A 571 31.77 24.86 -13.27
N LYS A 572 32.52 23.89 -13.81
CA LYS A 572 32.59 22.51 -13.33
C LYS A 572 33.22 22.37 -11.95
N LEU A 573 34.28 23.11 -11.72
CA LEU A 573 35.02 23.06 -10.46
C LEU A 573 34.52 24.08 -9.42
N GLY A 574 33.48 24.85 -9.71
CA GLY A 574 32.93 25.86 -8.79
C GLY A 574 33.92 26.99 -8.47
N VAL A 575 34.89 27.25 -9.35
CA VAL A 575 35.89 28.31 -9.16
C VAL A 575 35.62 29.50 -10.08
N HIS A 576 35.99 30.70 -9.64
CA HIS A 576 35.68 31.93 -10.38
C HIS A 576 36.92 32.63 -10.94
N SER A 577 38.11 32.08 -10.67
CA SER A 577 39.35 32.68 -11.11
C SER A 577 40.45 31.65 -11.35
N ARG A 578 41.43 32.04 -12.22
CA ARG A 578 42.65 31.28 -12.45
C ARG A 578 43.41 30.93 -11.17
N THR A 579 43.50 31.91 -10.25
CA THR A 579 44.16 31.70 -8.96
C THR A 579 43.47 30.66 -8.10
N GLN A 580 42.14 30.67 -8.08
CA GLN A 580 41.34 29.64 -7.39
C GLN A 580 41.54 28.26 -8.03
N LEU A 581 41.54 28.18 -9.35
CA LEU A 581 41.81 26.94 -10.10
C LEU A 581 43.19 26.37 -9.75
N SER A 582 44.24 27.23 -9.82
CA SER A 582 45.61 26.79 -9.48
C SER A 582 45.71 26.35 -8.02
N ARG A 583 45.09 27.05 -7.09
CA ARG A 583 45.08 26.66 -5.68
C ARG A 583 44.38 25.32 -5.43
N LEU A 584 43.24 25.10 -6.08
CA LEU A 584 42.46 23.85 -5.96
C LEU A 584 43.26 22.64 -6.40
N LEU A 585 44.00 22.76 -7.53
CA LEU A 585 44.72 21.64 -8.15
C LEU A 585 46.22 21.56 -7.76
N SER A 586 46.74 22.55 -7.01
CA SER A 586 48.11 22.54 -6.48
C SER A 586 48.20 22.03 -5.05
N SER A 587 47.08 21.74 -4.37
CA SER A 587 47.08 21.15 -3.03
C SER A 587 47.44 19.65 -3.17
N PRO A 588 48.52 19.17 -2.54
CA PRO A 588 48.84 17.76 -2.55
C PRO A 588 47.72 16.99 -1.84
N SER A 589 47.22 15.94 -2.45
CA SER A 589 46.36 14.94 -1.80
C SER A 589 47.12 14.40 -0.58
N VAL A 590 46.61 14.67 0.64
CA VAL A 590 47.10 14.13 1.89
C VAL A 590 46.74 12.66 2.01
#